data_67285e0fdd1a4774c0c2d3e34d03d9e5
#
_entry.id   67285e0fdd1a4774c0c2d3e34d03d9e5
#
_cell.length_a   1.000
_cell.length_b   1.000
_cell.length_c   1.000
_cell.angle_alpha   90.00
_cell.angle_beta   90.00
_cell.angle_gamma   90.00
#
_symmetry.space_group_name_H-M   'P 1'
#
loop_
_entity.id
_entity.type
_entity.pdbx_description
1 polymer ?
#
loop_
_entity_poly.entity_id
_entity_poly.type
_entity_poly.pdbx_seq_one_letter_code
_entity_poly.pdbx_strand_id
1 'polypeptide(L)'
;MEESVKVNPLATEKVERLILKFSIPAIISMLVSSLYNIVDQIFIGQGVGLLGNAATNIAFPITIICTATALLLGIGSASNFNLSSGAGEQECACRYAGTGLAMLMLCGVTIAVVVLLFLDPLLHVFGVTKDVLPYAQDYTGITAFGIPFLILTTGGNHLIRADRSPTYSMICMLTGAIINTILDPLFIFGFHWGIKGAAWATVIGQIVSGCLVIVYFVHFKKMGLTAEMLKPRGMYIKGILTLGMASCINQIAMAIVQIVLNNTLRYYGSLSVYGSDIPLACVGVIAKVNMVFMAVCIGLAQGCQPIWGFNYGAGNYVRVRHTYKRSMQIALAVGGICFVCFQVFPRQIVSIFGNGSEEYFRFAERYFRIYMFMTFVNGIHPVCSQFFTAIGKAAKGAVVSLTRQILFLLPLIIIFPIFIGIDGVMYAGPIADGTAAVVAIVLARSEIKKMS
;
A
#
# COMPACT_ATOMS: atom_id res chain seq x y z
N MET A 1 -29.04 -12.63 -35.81
CA MET A 1 -29.09 -11.90 -34.52
C MET A 1 -27.64 -11.59 -34.14
N GLU A 2 -27.17 -10.45 -34.57
CA GLU A 2 -25.85 -9.93 -34.17
C GLU A 2 -25.99 -9.46 -32.73
N GLU A 3 -25.45 -10.23 -31.77
CA GLU A 3 -25.19 -9.72 -30.43
C GLU A 3 -24.18 -8.58 -30.60
N SER A 4 -24.65 -7.35 -30.37
CA SER A 4 -23.79 -6.17 -30.35
C SER A 4 -22.66 -6.40 -29.36
N VAL A 5 -21.47 -6.65 -29.86
CA VAL A 5 -20.23 -6.71 -29.08
C VAL A 5 -20.13 -5.39 -28.30
N LYS A 6 -20.45 -5.41 -27.01
CA LYS A 6 -20.36 -4.25 -26.13
C LYS A 6 -18.89 -3.82 -26.14
N VAL A 7 -18.59 -2.75 -26.85
CA VAL A 7 -17.23 -2.22 -26.95
C VAL A 7 -16.75 -1.89 -25.54
N ASN A 8 -15.58 -2.43 -25.16
CA ASN A 8 -15.02 -2.26 -23.82
C ASN A 8 -14.74 -0.76 -23.55
N PRO A 9 -15.31 -0.15 -22.49
CA PRO A 9 -15.09 1.26 -22.18
C PRO A 9 -13.61 1.65 -22.05
N LEU A 10 -12.74 0.72 -21.61
CA LEU A 10 -11.28 0.95 -21.51
C LEU A 10 -10.65 1.24 -22.87
N ALA A 11 -11.24 0.73 -23.97
CA ALA A 11 -10.79 0.98 -25.32
C ALA A 11 -11.32 2.29 -25.92
N THR A 12 -12.52 2.73 -25.52
CA THR A 12 -13.29 3.74 -26.26
C THR A 12 -13.57 5.05 -25.52
N GLU A 13 -13.80 5.01 -24.20
CA GLU A 13 -14.05 6.23 -23.41
C GLU A 13 -12.81 7.15 -23.42
N LYS A 14 -13.02 8.49 -23.30
CA LYS A 14 -11.93 9.46 -23.17
C LYS A 14 -11.00 9.12 -22.01
N VAL A 15 -9.70 9.18 -22.23
CA VAL A 15 -8.67 8.79 -21.25
C VAL A 15 -8.81 9.58 -19.95
N GLU A 16 -9.06 10.88 -20.02
CA GLU A 16 -9.22 11.75 -18.86
C GLU A 16 -10.40 11.32 -17.99
N ARG A 17 -11.54 10.97 -18.62
CA ARG A 17 -12.72 10.48 -17.91
C ARG A 17 -12.46 9.12 -17.25
N LEU A 18 -11.74 8.22 -17.92
CA LEU A 18 -11.36 6.94 -17.36
C LEU A 18 -10.41 7.10 -16.16
N ILE A 19 -9.40 7.97 -16.27
CA ILE A 19 -8.49 8.25 -15.15
C ILE A 19 -9.29 8.71 -13.92
N LEU A 20 -10.19 9.68 -14.07
CA LEU A 20 -11.03 10.15 -12.97
C LEU A 20 -11.92 9.04 -12.40
N LYS A 21 -12.60 8.29 -13.27
CA LYS A 21 -13.53 7.21 -12.90
C LYS A 21 -12.87 6.09 -12.10
N PHE A 22 -11.61 5.77 -12.41
CA PHE A 22 -10.87 4.69 -11.73
C PHE A 22 -10.00 5.21 -10.59
N SER A 23 -9.38 6.39 -10.74
CA SER A 23 -8.44 6.89 -9.74
C SER A 23 -9.14 7.53 -8.54
N ILE A 24 -10.26 8.23 -8.72
CA ILE A 24 -10.96 8.85 -7.57
C ILE A 24 -11.39 7.79 -6.54
N PRO A 25 -12.09 6.69 -6.91
CA PRO A 25 -12.42 5.64 -5.95
C PRO A 25 -11.18 5.00 -5.31
N ALA A 26 -10.10 4.79 -6.08
CA ALA A 26 -8.87 4.21 -5.56
C ALA A 26 -8.16 5.15 -4.57
N ILE A 27 -8.11 6.46 -4.85
CA ILE A 27 -7.56 7.48 -3.95
C ILE A 27 -8.37 7.54 -2.65
N ILE A 28 -9.69 7.59 -2.74
CA ILE A 28 -10.56 7.59 -1.55
C ILE A 28 -10.31 6.33 -0.71
N SER A 29 -10.22 5.16 -1.33
CA SER A 29 -9.92 3.91 -0.63
C SER A 29 -8.59 3.96 0.11
N MET A 30 -7.54 4.46 -0.54
CA MET A 30 -6.20 4.57 0.04
C MET A 30 -6.16 5.61 1.18
N LEU A 31 -6.81 6.76 0.99
CA LEU A 31 -6.90 7.79 2.03
C LEU A 31 -7.63 7.28 3.27
N VAL A 32 -8.80 6.67 3.08
CA VAL A 32 -9.57 6.12 4.21
C VAL A 32 -8.81 5.01 4.91
N SER A 33 -8.14 4.12 4.16
CA SER A 33 -7.28 3.09 4.75
C SER A 33 -6.14 3.68 5.58
N SER A 34 -5.53 4.78 5.12
CA SER A 34 -4.47 5.47 5.86
C SER A 34 -5.00 6.15 7.13
N LEU A 35 -6.15 6.80 7.03
CA LEU A 35 -6.77 7.50 8.15
C LEU A 35 -7.28 6.54 9.22
N TYR A 36 -7.95 5.44 8.83
CA TYR A 36 -8.46 4.50 9.81
C TYR A 36 -7.32 3.84 10.61
N ASN A 37 -6.18 3.53 9.99
CA ASN A 37 -5.00 3.03 10.71
C ASN A 37 -4.50 4.00 11.79
N ILE A 38 -4.56 5.32 11.52
CA ILE A 38 -4.17 6.34 12.48
C ILE A 38 -5.19 6.40 13.63
N VAL A 39 -6.48 6.35 13.30
CA VAL A 39 -7.58 6.41 14.28
C VAL A 39 -7.58 5.19 15.20
N ASP A 40 -7.41 3.99 14.65
CA ASP A 40 -7.30 2.73 15.41
C ASP A 40 -6.15 2.81 16.44
N GLN A 41 -4.96 3.26 16.02
CA GLN A 41 -3.83 3.45 16.92
C GLN A 41 -4.11 4.48 18.03
N ILE A 42 -4.88 5.51 17.76
CA ILE A 42 -5.29 6.50 18.76
C ILE A 42 -6.23 5.84 19.79
N PHE A 43 -7.23 5.09 19.37
CA PHE A 43 -8.17 4.41 20.27
C PHE A 43 -7.47 3.37 21.14
N ILE A 44 -6.57 2.56 20.58
CA ILE A 44 -5.76 1.61 21.34
C ILE A 44 -4.87 2.33 22.35
N GLY A 45 -4.21 3.42 21.95
CA GLY A 45 -3.36 4.21 22.84
C GLY A 45 -4.12 4.83 24.00
N GLN A 46 -5.34 5.31 23.78
CA GLN A 46 -6.18 5.91 24.81
C GLN A 46 -6.87 4.89 25.71
N GLY A 47 -7.28 3.75 25.15
CA GLY A 47 -8.07 2.76 25.89
C GLY A 47 -7.27 1.65 26.55
N VAL A 48 -6.09 1.30 25.98
CA VAL A 48 -5.22 0.23 26.50
C VAL A 48 -3.86 0.79 26.96
N GLY A 49 -3.46 1.95 26.45
CA GLY A 49 -2.22 2.62 26.81
C GLY A 49 -1.00 2.10 26.03
N LEU A 50 0.20 2.32 26.61
CA LEU A 50 1.48 2.01 25.98
C LEU A 50 1.65 0.53 25.65
N LEU A 51 1.17 -0.38 26.52
CA LEU A 51 1.29 -1.83 26.31
C LEU A 51 0.44 -2.29 25.12
N GLY A 52 -0.74 -1.68 24.91
CA GLY A 52 -1.57 -1.95 23.74
C GLY A 52 -0.90 -1.53 22.43
N ASN A 53 -0.36 -0.31 22.38
CA ASN A 53 0.40 0.15 21.20
C ASN A 53 1.67 -0.67 20.98
N ALA A 54 2.36 -1.12 22.03
CA ALA A 54 3.50 -2.00 21.90
C ALA A 54 3.09 -3.36 21.31
N ALA A 55 1.96 -3.93 21.74
CA ALA A 55 1.45 -5.19 21.23
C ALA A 55 1.13 -5.14 19.72
N THR A 56 0.47 -4.07 19.26
CA THR A 56 0.19 -3.88 17.83
C THR A 56 1.46 -3.71 17.00
N ASN A 57 2.48 -3.04 17.55
CA ASN A 57 3.78 -2.90 16.90
C ASN A 57 4.51 -4.24 16.78
N ILE A 58 4.41 -5.13 17.79
CA ILE A 58 4.96 -6.50 17.72
C ILE A 58 4.22 -7.35 16.68
N ALA A 59 2.92 -7.15 16.49
CA ALA A 59 2.14 -7.84 15.46
C ALA A 59 2.37 -7.29 14.02
N PHE A 60 2.94 -6.10 13.89
CA PHE A 60 3.09 -5.40 12.60
C PHE A 60 3.83 -6.21 11.51
N PRO A 61 4.92 -6.96 11.78
CA PRO A 61 5.56 -7.81 10.77
C PRO A 61 4.63 -8.84 10.13
N ILE A 62 3.67 -9.38 10.88
CA ILE A 62 2.66 -10.30 10.34
C ILE A 62 1.78 -9.56 9.32
N THR A 63 1.34 -8.35 9.66
CA THR A 63 0.54 -7.50 8.75
C THR A 63 1.31 -7.17 7.46
N ILE A 64 2.63 -6.94 7.54
CA ILE A 64 3.48 -6.73 6.36
C ILE A 64 3.49 -7.98 5.47
N ILE A 65 3.68 -9.17 6.03
CA ILE A 65 3.67 -10.43 5.29
C ILE A 65 2.32 -10.65 4.61
N CYS A 66 1.21 -10.41 5.32
CA CYS A 66 -0.13 -10.52 4.77
C CYS A 66 -0.34 -9.54 3.59
N THR A 67 0.05 -8.29 3.77
CA THR A 67 -0.07 -7.26 2.73
C THR A 67 0.82 -7.56 1.53
N ALA A 68 2.07 -7.98 1.76
CA ALA A 68 3.00 -8.37 0.69
C ALA A 68 2.43 -9.55 -0.14
N THR A 69 1.86 -10.56 0.54
CA THR A 69 1.21 -11.71 -0.11
C THR A 69 -0.03 -11.27 -0.89
N ALA A 70 -0.87 -10.42 -0.31
CA ALA A 70 -2.05 -9.90 -0.98
C ALA A 70 -1.71 -9.09 -2.25
N LEU A 71 -0.67 -8.26 -2.19
CA LEU A 71 -0.19 -7.48 -3.35
C LEU A 71 0.46 -8.38 -4.40
N LEU A 72 1.26 -9.37 -3.98
CA LEU A 72 1.85 -10.37 -4.88
C LEU A 72 0.78 -11.04 -5.74
N LEU A 73 -0.24 -11.58 -5.09
CA LEU A 73 -1.27 -12.34 -5.76
C LEU A 73 -2.31 -11.44 -6.44
N GLY A 74 -2.73 -10.36 -5.79
CA GLY A 74 -3.76 -9.46 -6.29
C GLY A 74 -3.30 -8.63 -7.49
N ILE A 75 -2.16 -7.96 -7.40
CA ILE A 75 -1.61 -7.16 -8.51
C ILE A 75 -1.17 -8.07 -9.64
N GLY A 76 -0.53 -9.21 -9.34
CA GLY A 76 -0.11 -10.17 -10.34
C GLY A 76 -1.29 -10.72 -11.15
N SER A 77 -2.38 -11.09 -10.48
CA SER A 77 -3.60 -11.60 -11.12
C SER A 77 -4.29 -10.52 -11.95
N ALA A 78 -4.46 -9.32 -11.39
CA ALA A 78 -5.13 -8.20 -12.05
C ALA A 78 -4.36 -7.72 -13.30
N SER A 79 -3.02 -7.68 -13.23
CA SER A 79 -2.20 -7.28 -14.39
C SER A 79 -2.29 -8.30 -15.53
N ASN A 80 -2.16 -9.60 -15.23
CA ASN A 80 -2.33 -10.65 -16.24
C ASN A 80 -3.76 -10.66 -16.80
N PHE A 81 -4.78 -10.48 -15.94
CA PHE A 81 -6.18 -10.37 -16.38
C PHE A 81 -6.36 -9.23 -17.39
N ASN A 82 -5.84 -8.04 -17.09
CA ASN A 82 -5.98 -6.88 -17.97
C ASN A 82 -5.22 -7.08 -19.31
N LEU A 83 -4.02 -7.64 -19.27
CA LEU A 83 -3.22 -7.93 -20.48
C LEU A 83 -3.92 -8.94 -21.38
N SER A 84 -4.34 -10.08 -20.83
CA SER A 84 -5.03 -11.12 -21.60
C SER A 84 -6.41 -10.65 -22.09
N SER A 85 -7.16 -9.90 -21.29
CA SER A 85 -8.45 -9.32 -21.70
C SER A 85 -8.28 -8.31 -22.84
N GLY A 86 -7.20 -7.50 -22.80
CA GLY A 86 -6.84 -6.59 -23.88
C GLY A 86 -6.46 -7.31 -25.17
N ALA A 87 -5.74 -8.43 -25.07
CA ALA A 87 -5.37 -9.28 -26.20
C ALA A 87 -6.55 -10.06 -26.80
N GLY A 88 -7.75 -9.98 -26.21
CA GLY A 88 -8.92 -10.74 -26.64
C GLY A 88 -9.00 -12.16 -26.08
N GLU A 89 -8.05 -12.56 -25.25
CA GLU A 89 -7.97 -13.92 -24.65
C GLU A 89 -8.80 -13.97 -23.34
N GLN A 90 -10.12 -13.87 -23.47
CA GLN A 90 -11.01 -13.74 -22.31
C GLN A 90 -10.97 -14.97 -21.37
N GLU A 91 -10.85 -16.19 -21.91
CA GLU A 91 -10.73 -17.40 -21.09
C GLU A 91 -9.44 -17.37 -20.26
N CYS A 92 -8.32 -17.01 -20.87
CA CYS A 92 -7.03 -16.87 -20.20
C CYS A 92 -7.10 -15.81 -19.08
N ALA A 93 -7.73 -14.66 -19.35
CA ALA A 93 -7.96 -13.61 -18.38
C ALA A 93 -8.76 -14.12 -17.17
N CYS A 94 -9.88 -14.80 -17.40
CA CYS A 94 -10.71 -15.37 -16.33
C CYS A 94 -9.98 -16.45 -15.53
N ARG A 95 -9.12 -17.25 -16.16
CA ARG A 95 -8.27 -18.23 -15.45
C ARG A 95 -7.23 -17.57 -14.55
N TYR A 96 -6.62 -16.46 -14.96
CA TYR A 96 -5.74 -15.66 -14.08
C TYR A 96 -6.51 -15.11 -12.87
N ALA A 97 -7.71 -14.59 -13.08
CA ALA A 97 -8.53 -14.05 -11.99
C ALA A 97 -8.97 -15.16 -11.02
N GLY A 98 -9.47 -16.30 -11.53
CA GLY A 98 -9.90 -17.43 -10.71
C GLY A 98 -8.75 -18.06 -9.92
N THR A 99 -7.61 -18.31 -10.58
CA THR A 99 -6.40 -18.81 -9.90
C THR A 99 -5.94 -17.83 -8.81
N GLY A 100 -5.96 -16.52 -9.09
CA GLY A 100 -5.59 -15.50 -8.13
C GLY A 100 -6.48 -15.48 -6.90
N LEU A 101 -7.80 -15.55 -7.08
CA LEU A 101 -8.77 -15.63 -5.98
C LEU A 101 -8.56 -16.86 -5.12
N ALA A 102 -8.39 -18.03 -5.75
CA ALA A 102 -8.14 -19.28 -5.04
C ALA A 102 -6.85 -19.21 -4.21
N MET A 103 -5.77 -18.63 -4.79
CA MET A 103 -4.51 -18.48 -4.09
C MET A 103 -4.58 -17.44 -2.96
N LEU A 104 -5.31 -16.34 -3.11
CA LEU A 104 -5.53 -15.37 -2.03
C LEU A 104 -6.18 -16.04 -0.81
N MET A 105 -7.21 -16.85 -1.01
CA MET A 105 -7.86 -17.59 0.06
C MET A 105 -6.94 -18.67 0.66
N LEU A 106 -6.30 -19.47 -0.19
CA LEU A 106 -5.41 -20.54 0.28
C LEU A 106 -4.24 -20.00 1.10
N CYS A 107 -3.53 -18.99 0.59
CA CYS A 107 -2.43 -18.36 1.30
C CYS A 107 -2.92 -17.66 2.58
N GLY A 108 -4.09 -17.02 2.54
CA GLY A 108 -4.68 -16.38 3.70
C GLY A 108 -4.96 -17.37 4.84
N VAL A 109 -5.60 -18.50 4.52
CA VAL A 109 -5.86 -19.57 5.49
C VAL A 109 -4.54 -20.18 5.98
N THR A 110 -3.60 -20.45 5.08
CA THR A 110 -2.30 -21.02 5.45
C THR A 110 -1.54 -20.12 6.42
N ILE A 111 -1.46 -18.81 6.13
CA ILE A 111 -0.79 -17.85 7.02
C ILE A 111 -1.51 -17.75 8.37
N ALA A 112 -2.84 -17.72 8.38
CA ALA A 112 -3.61 -17.72 9.62
C ALA A 112 -3.32 -18.95 10.51
N VAL A 113 -3.32 -20.14 9.90
CA VAL A 113 -3.00 -21.39 10.60
C VAL A 113 -1.57 -21.38 11.13
N VAL A 114 -0.59 -20.94 10.33
CA VAL A 114 0.81 -20.82 10.75
C VAL A 114 0.94 -19.84 11.93
N VAL A 115 0.29 -18.67 11.85
CA VAL A 115 0.32 -17.69 12.95
C VAL A 115 -0.29 -18.26 14.22
N LEU A 116 -1.42 -18.98 14.13
CA LEU A 116 -2.07 -19.58 15.30
C LEU A 116 -1.24 -20.73 15.91
N LEU A 117 -0.64 -21.57 15.08
CA LEU A 117 0.18 -22.71 15.56
C LEU A 117 1.51 -22.27 16.16
N PHE A 118 2.11 -21.20 15.64
CA PHE A 118 3.43 -20.71 16.06
C PHE A 118 3.35 -19.31 16.71
N LEU A 119 2.23 -19.00 17.37
CA LEU A 119 1.96 -17.66 17.92
C LEU A 119 3.09 -17.21 18.86
N ASP A 120 3.39 -17.99 19.89
CA ASP A 120 4.40 -17.65 20.89
C ASP A 120 5.82 -17.57 20.32
N PRO A 121 6.30 -18.54 19.55
CA PRO A 121 7.60 -18.43 18.88
C PRO A 121 7.72 -17.20 17.98
N LEU A 122 6.69 -16.86 17.22
CA LEU A 122 6.69 -15.69 16.34
C LEU A 122 6.79 -14.39 17.13
N LEU A 123 6.03 -14.24 18.21
CA LEU A 123 6.06 -13.04 19.05
C LEU A 123 7.44 -12.86 19.71
N HIS A 124 8.08 -13.96 20.15
CA HIS A 124 9.43 -13.90 20.70
C HIS A 124 10.47 -13.50 19.65
N VAL A 125 10.38 -14.04 18.43
CA VAL A 125 11.25 -13.63 17.31
C VAL A 125 11.09 -12.13 16.98
N PHE A 126 9.88 -11.59 17.14
CA PHE A 126 9.61 -10.16 16.92
C PHE A 126 9.99 -9.28 18.11
N GLY A 127 10.57 -9.85 19.17
CA GLY A 127 11.16 -9.10 20.28
C GLY A 127 10.14 -8.68 21.34
N VAL A 128 9.11 -9.49 21.59
CA VAL A 128 8.12 -9.22 22.65
C VAL A 128 8.78 -9.26 24.04
N THR A 129 8.44 -8.29 24.89
CA THR A 129 8.83 -8.29 26.31
C THR A 129 7.81 -9.03 27.16
N LYS A 130 8.19 -9.42 28.40
CA LYS A 130 7.30 -10.15 29.31
C LYS A 130 6.00 -9.40 29.61
N ASP A 131 6.06 -8.07 29.71
CA ASP A 131 4.90 -7.24 30.04
C ASP A 131 3.96 -7.06 28.83
N VAL A 132 4.49 -7.06 27.61
CA VAL A 132 3.71 -6.89 26.39
C VAL A 132 3.16 -8.23 25.88
N LEU A 133 3.78 -9.36 26.24
CA LEU A 133 3.43 -10.68 25.74
C LEU A 133 1.94 -11.02 25.84
N PRO A 134 1.25 -10.85 27.00
CA PRO A 134 -0.17 -11.18 27.10
C PRO A 134 -1.04 -10.37 26.12
N TYR A 135 -0.74 -9.07 25.97
CA TYR A 135 -1.46 -8.18 25.05
C TYR A 135 -1.20 -8.56 23.58
N ALA A 136 0.05 -8.93 23.25
CA ALA A 136 0.41 -9.34 21.91
C ALA A 136 -0.21 -10.70 21.53
N GLN A 137 -0.28 -11.64 22.47
CA GLN A 137 -0.97 -12.93 22.30
C GLN A 137 -2.47 -12.73 22.03
N ASP A 138 -3.13 -11.94 22.88
CA ASP A 138 -4.56 -11.62 22.73
C ASP A 138 -4.85 -10.95 21.40
N TYR A 139 -4.08 -9.90 21.04
CA TYR A 139 -4.28 -9.16 19.80
C TYR A 139 -4.02 -10.01 18.57
N THR A 140 -2.84 -10.65 18.51
CA THR A 140 -2.42 -11.43 17.33
C THR A 140 -3.24 -12.69 17.17
N GLY A 141 -3.58 -13.38 18.27
CA GLY A 141 -4.42 -14.57 18.25
C GLY A 141 -5.80 -14.31 17.70
N ILE A 142 -6.42 -13.18 18.07
CA ILE A 142 -7.73 -12.78 17.54
C ILE A 142 -7.59 -12.31 16.09
N THR A 143 -6.64 -11.42 15.78
CA THR A 143 -6.49 -10.88 14.42
C THR A 143 -6.09 -11.94 13.40
N ALA A 144 -5.50 -13.06 13.82
CA ALA A 144 -5.21 -14.20 12.95
C ALA A 144 -6.46 -14.74 12.24
N PHE A 145 -7.64 -14.72 12.87
CA PHE A 145 -8.90 -15.12 12.23
C PHE A 145 -9.32 -14.17 11.10
N GLY A 146 -8.87 -12.93 11.12
CA GLY A 146 -9.10 -11.94 10.07
C GLY A 146 -8.16 -12.05 8.87
N ILE A 147 -7.00 -12.72 9.01
CA ILE A 147 -5.97 -12.78 7.96
C ILE A 147 -6.50 -13.27 6.60
N PRO A 148 -7.29 -14.34 6.48
CA PRO A 148 -7.83 -14.77 5.19
C PRO A 148 -8.65 -13.67 4.50
N PHE A 149 -9.46 -12.97 5.27
CA PHE A 149 -10.30 -11.88 4.76
C PHE A 149 -9.49 -10.62 4.43
N LEU A 150 -8.47 -10.30 5.22
CA LEU A 150 -7.53 -9.22 4.94
C LEU A 150 -6.83 -9.42 3.60
N ILE A 151 -6.27 -10.61 3.37
CA ILE A 151 -5.55 -10.96 2.14
C ILE A 151 -6.51 -10.98 0.96
N LEU A 152 -7.70 -11.57 1.12
CA LEU A 152 -8.73 -11.59 0.09
C LEU A 152 -9.21 -10.18 -0.27
N THR A 153 -9.49 -9.33 0.72
CA THR A 153 -9.95 -7.96 0.49
C THR A 153 -8.88 -7.14 -0.22
N THR A 154 -7.65 -7.14 0.30
CA THR A 154 -6.56 -6.35 -0.27
C THR A 154 -6.23 -6.80 -1.69
N GLY A 155 -6.06 -8.09 -1.92
CA GLY A 155 -5.75 -8.65 -3.26
C GLY A 155 -6.93 -8.62 -4.21
N GLY A 156 -8.12 -9.01 -3.75
CA GLY A 156 -9.35 -9.08 -4.54
C GLY A 156 -9.81 -7.72 -5.06
N ASN A 157 -9.56 -6.64 -4.31
CA ASN A 157 -9.85 -5.29 -4.77
C ASN A 157 -9.10 -4.89 -6.06
N HIS A 158 -7.90 -5.42 -6.30
CA HIS A 158 -7.19 -5.22 -7.57
C HIS A 158 -7.93 -5.90 -8.73
N LEU A 159 -8.46 -7.11 -8.52
CA LEU A 159 -9.26 -7.83 -9.51
C LEU A 159 -10.62 -7.17 -9.78
N ILE A 160 -11.30 -6.66 -8.74
CA ILE A 160 -12.56 -5.92 -8.89
C ILE A 160 -12.35 -4.65 -9.72
N ARG A 161 -11.24 -3.93 -9.49
CA ARG A 161 -10.88 -2.77 -10.34
C ARG A 161 -10.54 -3.18 -11.77
N ALA A 162 -9.84 -4.30 -11.95
CA ALA A 162 -9.54 -4.85 -13.28
C ALA A 162 -10.83 -5.22 -14.03
N ASP A 163 -11.85 -5.71 -13.33
CA ASP A 163 -13.20 -5.98 -13.86
C ASP A 163 -14.08 -4.72 -14.01
N ARG A 164 -13.47 -3.55 -14.13
CA ARG A 164 -14.15 -2.28 -14.42
C ARG A 164 -15.15 -1.83 -13.35
N SER A 165 -14.96 -2.24 -12.09
CA SER A 165 -15.82 -1.90 -10.96
C SER A 165 -15.07 -1.16 -9.83
N PRO A 166 -14.38 -0.02 -10.11
CA PRO A 166 -13.57 0.67 -9.11
C PRO A 166 -14.39 1.19 -7.93
N THR A 167 -15.63 1.62 -8.17
CA THR A 167 -16.54 2.08 -7.11
C THR A 167 -16.92 0.95 -6.15
N TYR A 168 -17.14 -0.26 -6.65
CA TYR A 168 -17.43 -1.40 -5.77
C TYR A 168 -16.20 -1.77 -4.91
N SER A 169 -15.00 -1.76 -5.50
CA SER A 169 -13.74 -1.92 -4.77
C SER A 169 -13.60 -0.89 -3.63
N MET A 170 -13.94 0.37 -3.91
CA MET A 170 -13.98 1.42 -2.89
C MET A 170 -14.98 1.10 -1.78
N ILE A 171 -16.20 0.69 -2.11
CA ILE A 171 -17.23 0.33 -1.13
C ILE A 171 -16.74 -0.81 -0.22
N CYS A 172 -16.12 -1.87 -0.77
CA CYS A 172 -15.57 -2.96 0.04
C CYS A 172 -14.58 -2.44 1.10
N MET A 173 -13.66 -1.56 0.72
CA MET A 173 -12.65 -1.03 1.64
C MET A 173 -13.26 -0.04 2.65
N LEU A 174 -14.14 0.86 2.19
CA LEU A 174 -14.80 1.83 3.07
C LEU A 174 -15.65 1.15 4.13
N THR A 175 -16.42 0.14 3.75
CA THR A 175 -17.32 -0.56 4.69
C THR A 175 -16.52 -1.18 5.85
N GLY A 176 -15.40 -1.84 5.57
CA GLY A 176 -14.55 -2.40 6.62
C GLY A 176 -13.94 -1.35 7.53
N ALA A 177 -13.42 -0.26 6.94
CA ALA A 177 -12.84 0.84 7.71
C ALA A 177 -13.87 1.56 8.60
N ILE A 178 -15.07 1.80 8.09
CA ILE A 178 -16.18 2.43 8.85
C ILE A 178 -16.62 1.52 9.99
N ILE A 179 -16.82 0.23 9.73
CA ILE A 179 -17.23 -0.73 10.76
C ILE A 179 -16.16 -0.80 11.86
N ASN A 180 -14.89 -0.94 11.50
CA ASN A 180 -13.81 -0.95 12.48
C ASN A 180 -13.81 0.35 13.32
N THR A 181 -13.83 1.53 12.68
CA THR A 181 -13.82 2.83 13.37
C THR A 181 -15.02 3.01 14.36
N ILE A 182 -16.17 2.40 14.05
CA ILE A 182 -17.35 2.45 14.93
C ILE A 182 -17.22 1.43 16.08
N LEU A 183 -16.73 0.22 15.76
CA LEU A 183 -16.64 -0.86 16.75
C LEU A 183 -15.47 -0.68 17.72
N ASP A 184 -14.37 -0.03 17.33
CA ASP A 184 -13.23 0.22 18.21
C ASP A 184 -13.62 0.93 19.50
N PRO A 185 -14.22 2.14 19.47
CA PRO A 185 -14.62 2.81 20.70
C PRO A 185 -15.71 2.06 21.45
N LEU A 186 -16.63 1.37 20.77
CA LEU A 186 -17.67 0.58 21.41
C LEU A 186 -17.09 -0.60 22.21
N PHE A 187 -16.13 -1.33 21.63
CA PHE A 187 -15.56 -2.50 22.29
C PHE A 187 -14.48 -2.13 23.32
N ILE A 188 -13.67 -1.11 23.03
CA ILE A 188 -12.59 -0.67 23.91
C ILE A 188 -13.16 0.05 25.13
N PHE A 189 -14.01 1.06 24.94
CA PHE A 189 -14.51 1.93 25.99
C PHE A 189 -15.90 1.53 26.51
N GLY A 190 -16.82 1.11 25.60
CA GLY A 190 -18.19 0.74 25.97
C GLY A 190 -18.24 -0.61 26.70
N PHE A 191 -17.61 -1.64 26.16
CA PHE A 191 -17.60 -2.98 26.75
C PHE A 191 -16.36 -3.25 27.60
N HIS A 192 -15.41 -2.34 27.65
CA HIS A 192 -14.16 -2.47 28.40
C HIS A 192 -13.33 -3.72 28.05
N TRP A 193 -13.39 -4.17 26.77
CA TRP A 193 -12.63 -5.33 26.32
C TRP A 193 -11.15 -5.03 26.04
N GLY A 194 -10.74 -3.75 26.14
CA GLY A 194 -9.34 -3.34 25.93
C GLY A 194 -8.78 -3.79 24.57
N ILE A 195 -7.60 -4.41 24.58
CA ILE A 195 -6.91 -4.85 23.34
C ILE A 195 -7.70 -5.92 22.57
N LYS A 196 -8.42 -6.80 23.26
CA LYS A 196 -9.30 -7.79 22.62
C LYS A 196 -10.42 -7.13 21.83
N GLY A 197 -10.94 -6.02 22.35
CA GLY A 197 -11.97 -5.22 21.69
C GLY A 197 -11.47 -4.65 20.36
N ALA A 198 -10.31 -4.03 20.34
CA ALA A 198 -9.67 -3.54 19.12
C ALA A 198 -9.42 -4.67 18.11
N ALA A 199 -8.92 -5.82 18.56
CA ALA A 199 -8.68 -6.98 17.70
C ALA A 199 -9.98 -7.49 17.05
N TRP A 200 -11.07 -7.64 17.82
CA TRP A 200 -12.36 -8.07 17.27
C TRP A 200 -12.99 -7.05 16.35
N ALA A 201 -12.89 -5.75 16.63
CA ALA A 201 -13.36 -4.71 15.73
C ALA A 201 -12.66 -4.78 14.37
N THR A 202 -11.33 -4.99 14.37
CA THR A 202 -10.53 -5.18 13.17
C THR A 202 -10.96 -6.43 12.40
N VAL A 203 -11.12 -7.57 13.07
CA VAL A 203 -11.53 -8.84 12.44
C VAL A 203 -12.92 -8.72 11.82
N ILE A 204 -13.90 -8.14 12.53
CA ILE A 204 -15.25 -7.96 12.00
C ILE A 204 -15.22 -7.08 10.74
N GLY A 205 -14.49 -5.97 10.77
CA GLY A 205 -14.31 -5.11 9.59
C GLY A 205 -13.71 -5.86 8.39
N GLN A 206 -12.70 -6.68 8.64
CA GLN A 206 -12.07 -7.52 7.61
C GLN A 206 -13.01 -8.59 7.05
N ILE A 207 -13.76 -9.28 7.91
CA ILE A 207 -14.75 -10.29 7.51
C ILE A 207 -15.82 -9.65 6.62
N VAL A 208 -16.41 -8.53 7.02
CA VAL A 208 -17.45 -7.86 6.23
C VAL A 208 -16.90 -7.42 4.87
N SER A 209 -15.71 -6.80 4.84
CA SER A 209 -15.06 -6.43 3.58
C SER A 209 -14.78 -7.64 2.70
N GLY A 210 -14.27 -8.75 3.27
CA GLY A 210 -14.01 -9.99 2.55
C GLY A 210 -15.28 -10.64 2.00
N CYS A 211 -16.36 -10.63 2.78
CA CYS A 211 -17.67 -11.10 2.33
C CYS A 211 -18.20 -10.29 1.14
N LEU A 212 -18.02 -8.95 1.15
CA LEU A 212 -18.39 -8.11 0.00
C LEU A 212 -17.58 -8.46 -1.25
N VAL A 213 -16.29 -8.78 -1.10
CA VAL A 213 -15.45 -9.24 -2.22
C VAL A 213 -15.96 -10.58 -2.74
N ILE A 214 -16.31 -11.54 -1.89
CA ILE A 214 -16.89 -12.82 -2.29
C ILE A 214 -18.22 -12.62 -3.02
N VAL A 215 -19.10 -11.78 -2.45
CA VAL A 215 -20.40 -11.45 -3.08
C VAL A 215 -20.21 -10.90 -4.48
N TYR A 216 -19.20 -10.04 -4.70
CA TYR A 216 -18.89 -9.52 -6.02
C TYR A 216 -18.62 -10.64 -7.04
N PHE A 217 -17.73 -11.56 -6.70
CA PHE A 217 -17.32 -12.62 -7.63
C PHE A 217 -18.38 -13.71 -7.83
N VAL A 218 -19.28 -13.89 -6.85
CA VAL A 218 -20.38 -14.85 -6.95
C VAL A 218 -21.58 -14.29 -7.73
N HIS A 219 -21.98 -13.04 -7.46
CA HIS A 219 -23.22 -12.46 -7.99
C HIS A 219 -23.02 -11.57 -9.22
N PHE A 220 -21.94 -10.78 -9.22
CA PHE A 220 -21.68 -9.83 -10.32
C PHE A 220 -20.84 -10.47 -11.43
N LYS A 221 -21.27 -11.54 -12.00
CA LYS A 221 -20.56 -12.39 -13.00
C LYS A 221 -20.05 -11.67 -14.26
N LYS A 222 -19.53 -10.45 -14.15
CA LYS A 222 -18.95 -9.72 -15.29
C LYS A 222 -17.76 -10.47 -15.88
N MET A 223 -16.94 -11.08 -15.02
CA MET A 223 -15.82 -11.92 -15.44
C MET A 223 -16.23 -13.30 -15.97
N GLY A 224 -17.47 -13.77 -15.72
CA GLY A 224 -17.91 -15.10 -16.13
C GLY A 224 -17.13 -16.25 -15.48
N LEU A 225 -16.69 -16.08 -14.22
CA LEU A 225 -15.91 -17.09 -13.48
C LEU A 225 -16.72 -18.38 -13.28
N THR A 226 -16.11 -19.51 -13.61
CA THR A 226 -16.61 -20.85 -13.33
C THR A 226 -15.79 -21.53 -12.23
N ALA A 227 -16.37 -22.54 -11.55
CA ALA A 227 -15.66 -23.29 -10.51
C ALA A 227 -14.36 -23.95 -11.04
N GLU A 228 -14.31 -24.29 -12.32
CA GLU A 228 -13.12 -24.87 -12.95
C GLU A 228 -11.96 -23.86 -13.05
N MET A 229 -12.26 -22.56 -13.21
CA MET A 229 -11.27 -21.49 -13.30
C MET A 229 -10.62 -21.19 -11.94
N LEU A 230 -11.27 -21.59 -10.84
CA LEU A 230 -10.71 -21.49 -9.49
C LEU A 230 -9.62 -22.54 -9.21
N LYS A 231 -9.50 -23.59 -10.03
CA LYS A 231 -8.46 -24.61 -9.85
C LYS A 231 -7.09 -24.04 -10.24
N PRO A 232 -6.13 -23.94 -9.28
CA PRO A 232 -4.82 -23.40 -9.57
C PRO A 232 -4.06 -24.28 -10.58
N ARG A 233 -3.53 -23.67 -11.64
CA ARG A 233 -2.65 -24.34 -12.61
C ARG A 233 -1.29 -23.66 -12.61
N GLY A 234 -0.19 -24.44 -12.64
CA GLY A 234 1.17 -23.96 -12.50
C GLY A 234 1.56 -22.81 -13.46
N MET A 235 1.06 -22.84 -14.70
CA MET A 235 1.31 -21.80 -15.68
C MET A 235 0.77 -20.42 -15.23
N TYR A 236 -0.48 -20.39 -14.74
CA TYR A 236 -1.12 -19.15 -14.25
C TYR A 236 -0.48 -18.66 -12.95
N ILE A 237 -0.13 -19.59 -12.04
CA ILE A 237 0.59 -19.27 -10.79
C ILE A 237 1.91 -18.57 -11.13
N LYS A 238 2.71 -19.13 -12.04
CA LYS A 238 3.98 -18.52 -12.46
C LYS A 238 3.79 -17.11 -13.02
N GLY A 239 2.79 -16.89 -13.87
CA GLY A 239 2.48 -15.57 -14.42
C GLY A 239 2.09 -14.56 -13.31
N ILE A 240 1.23 -14.99 -12.36
CA ILE A 240 0.81 -14.17 -11.22
C ILE A 240 2.01 -13.77 -10.36
N LEU A 241 2.85 -14.74 -9.97
CA LEU A 241 4.02 -14.49 -9.15
C LEU A 241 5.01 -13.57 -9.86
N THR A 242 5.24 -13.76 -11.17
CA THR A 242 6.18 -12.94 -11.94
C THR A 242 5.77 -11.46 -11.93
N LEU A 243 4.49 -11.14 -12.18
CA LEU A 243 4.04 -9.74 -12.23
C LEU A 243 3.82 -9.13 -10.84
N GLY A 244 3.43 -9.93 -9.85
CA GLY A 244 3.22 -9.45 -8.49
C GLY A 244 4.49 -9.28 -7.66
N MET A 245 5.59 -9.96 -8.03
CA MET A 245 6.84 -9.99 -7.26
C MET A 245 7.40 -8.60 -6.97
N ALA A 246 7.32 -7.68 -7.92
CA ALA A 246 7.78 -6.30 -7.76
C ALA A 246 7.12 -5.59 -6.57
N SER A 247 5.81 -5.75 -6.42
CA SER A 247 5.04 -5.13 -5.34
C SER A 247 5.31 -5.79 -3.99
N CYS A 248 5.47 -7.12 -3.97
CA CYS A 248 5.83 -7.88 -2.77
C CYS A 248 7.22 -7.45 -2.24
N ILE A 249 8.23 -7.44 -3.10
CA ILE A 249 9.59 -7.06 -2.73
C ILE A 249 9.62 -5.60 -2.26
N ASN A 250 8.89 -4.71 -2.92
CA ASN A 250 8.80 -3.31 -2.50
C ASN A 250 8.21 -3.17 -1.08
N GLN A 251 7.19 -3.95 -0.74
CA GLN A 251 6.59 -3.92 0.60
C GLN A 251 7.56 -4.38 1.68
N ILE A 252 8.31 -5.44 1.41
CA ILE A 252 9.35 -5.95 2.33
C ILE A 252 10.49 -4.92 2.46
N ALA A 253 10.93 -4.34 1.35
CA ALA A 253 11.97 -3.32 1.35
C ALA A 253 11.59 -2.08 2.19
N MET A 254 10.34 -1.62 2.08
CA MET A 254 9.84 -0.52 2.91
C MET A 254 9.91 -0.84 4.40
N ALA A 255 9.56 -2.07 4.80
CA ALA A 255 9.63 -2.49 6.18
C ALA A 255 11.08 -2.51 6.71
N ILE A 256 12.03 -3.02 5.93
CA ILE A 256 13.45 -3.03 6.29
C ILE A 256 13.96 -1.61 6.47
N VAL A 257 13.66 -0.71 5.51
CA VAL A 257 14.06 0.70 5.60
C VAL A 257 13.48 1.38 6.85
N GLN A 258 12.22 1.10 7.19
CA GLN A 258 11.58 1.68 8.37
C GLN A 258 12.27 1.23 9.67
N ILE A 259 12.64 -0.05 9.78
CA ILE A 259 13.37 -0.58 10.94
C ILE A 259 14.74 0.09 11.08
N VAL A 260 15.49 0.18 9.98
CA VAL A 260 16.82 0.81 9.99
C VAL A 260 16.70 2.30 10.29
N LEU A 261 15.74 3.00 9.70
CA LEU A 261 15.48 4.42 9.96
C LEU A 261 15.23 4.70 11.46
N ASN A 262 14.33 3.91 12.06
CA ASN A 262 13.99 4.07 13.49
C ASN A 262 15.21 3.83 14.39
N ASN A 263 16.01 2.80 14.11
CA ASN A 263 17.23 2.50 14.86
C ASN A 263 18.29 3.60 14.70
N THR A 264 18.48 4.11 13.48
CA THR A 264 19.42 5.21 13.19
C THR A 264 19.00 6.50 13.90
N LEU A 265 17.72 6.84 13.85
CA LEU A 265 17.19 8.01 14.56
C LEU A 265 17.37 7.92 16.07
N ARG A 266 17.13 6.73 16.65
CA ARG A 266 17.34 6.52 18.08
C ARG A 266 18.80 6.68 18.47
N TYR A 267 19.72 6.08 17.72
CA TYR A 267 21.15 6.14 18.01
C TYR A 267 21.72 7.55 17.84
N TYR A 268 21.58 8.15 16.65
CA TYR A 268 22.11 9.49 16.39
C TYR A 268 21.33 10.62 17.10
N GLY A 269 20.05 10.38 17.41
CA GLY A 269 19.26 11.26 18.26
C GLY A 269 19.86 11.37 19.65
N SER A 270 20.23 10.23 20.28
CA SER A 270 20.83 10.22 21.61
C SER A 270 22.19 10.93 21.68
N LEU A 271 22.88 11.05 20.54
CA LEU A 271 24.14 11.78 20.41
C LEU A 271 23.95 13.27 20.08
N SER A 272 22.73 13.70 19.82
CA SER A 272 22.38 15.06 19.45
C SER A 272 21.83 15.85 20.67
N VAL A 273 21.72 17.16 20.51
CA VAL A 273 21.10 18.05 21.51
C VAL A 273 19.59 17.77 21.71
N TYR A 274 18.96 17.04 20.80
CA TYR A 274 17.52 16.76 20.83
C TYR A 274 17.17 15.49 21.60
N GLY A 275 18.16 14.65 21.98
CA GLY A 275 17.90 13.34 22.59
C GLY A 275 17.31 12.32 21.59
N SER A 276 16.98 11.11 22.07
CA SER A 276 16.41 10.03 21.22
C SER A 276 14.94 10.24 20.89
N ASP A 277 14.18 10.90 21.76
CA ASP A 277 12.72 10.89 21.71
C ASP A 277 12.15 11.94 20.75
N ILE A 278 12.71 13.17 20.74
CA ILE A 278 12.26 14.24 19.85
C ILE A 278 12.39 13.85 18.37
N PRO A 279 13.55 13.38 17.88
CA PRO A 279 13.67 12.96 16.47
C PRO A 279 12.72 11.82 16.09
N LEU A 280 12.57 10.83 16.96
CA LEU A 280 11.70 9.69 16.71
C LEU A 280 10.23 10.11 16.62
N ALA A 281 9.78 10.96 17.55
CA ALA A 281 8.42 11.49 17.55
C ALA A 281 8.14 12.37 16.31
N CYS A 282 9.06 13.27 15.96
CA CYS A 282 8.92 14.14 14.79
C CYS A 282 8.86 13.33 13.48
N VAL A 283 9.76 12.35 13.31
CA VAL A 283 9.77 11.52 12.12
C VAL A 283 8.50 10.66 12.04
N GLY A 284 7.98 10.19 13.17
CA GLY A 284 6.69 9.50 13.22
C GLY A 284 5.53 10.33 12.70
N VAL A 285 5.46 11.62 13.06
CA VAL A 285 4.45 12.55 12.54
C VAL A 285 4.64 12.78 11.03
N ILE A 286 5.87 13.05 10.60
CA ILE A 286 6.18 13.29 9.18
C ILE A 286 5.88 12.05 8.33
N ALA A 287 6.15 10.85 8.83
CA ALA A 287 5.80 9.60 8.16
C ALA A 287 4.27 9.46 7.95
N LYS A 288 3.45 9.86 8.93
CA LYS A 288 1.98 9.87 8.80
C LYS A 288 1.51 10.86 7.73
N VAL A 289 2.08 12.05 7.68
CA VAL A 289 1.79 13.05 6.63
C VAL A 289 2.19 12.52 5.25
N ASN A 290 3.38 11.94 5.15
CA ASN A 290 3.86 11.32 3.92
C ASN A 290 2.97 10.15 3.48
N MET A 291 2.46 9.35 4.42
CA MET A 291 1.54 8.25 4.14
C MET A 291 0.25 8.75 3.47
N VAL A 292 -0.32 9.87 3.94
CA VAL A 292 -1.51 10.49 3.33
C VAL A 292 -1.19 11.00 1.91
N PHE A 293 -0.08 11.66 1.71
CA PHE A 293 0.37 12.08 0.37
C PHE A 293 0.56 10.90 -0.57
N MET A 294 1.26 9.87 -0.12
CA MET A 294 1.51 8.65 -0.90
C MET A 294 0.23 7.88 -1.21
N ALA A 295 -0.78 7.93 -0.32
CA ALA A 295 -2.09 7.33 -0.59
C ALA A 295 -2.75 7.92 -1.84
N VAL A 296 -2.62 9.22 -2.07
CA VAL A 296 -3.11 9.89 -3.29
C VAL A 296 -2.33 9.41 -4.53
N CYS A 297 -1.00 9.38 -4.46
CA CYS A 297 -0.14 8.98 -5.58
C CYS A 297 -0.32 7.50 -5.94
N ILE A 298 -0.39 6.62 -4.94
CA ILE A 298 -0.60 5.18 -5.12
C ILE A 298 -2.03 4.92 -5.64
N GLY A 299 -3.04 5.61 -5.10
CA GLY A 299 -4.42 5.51 -5.58
C GLY A 299 -4.57 5.92 -7.04
N LEU A 300 -3.91 7.00 -7.47
CA LEU A 300 -3.84 7.43 -8.87
C LEU A 300 -3.22 6.33 -9.75
N ALA A 301 -2.08 5.78 -9.34
CA ALA A 301 -1.37 4.75 -10.09
C ALA A 301 -2.18 3.44 -10.19
N GLN A 302 -2.82 3.01 -9.10
CA GLN A 302 -3.68 1.83 -9.07
C GLN A 302 -4.95 2.02 -9.92
N GLY A 303 -5.51 3.22 -9.96
CA GLY A 303 -6.65 3.54 -10.84
C GLY A 303 -6.28 3.49 -12.31
N CYS A 304 -5.07 3.89 -12.68
CA CYS A 304 -4.57 3.83 -14.06
C CYS A 304 -4.16 2.41 -14.51
N GLN A 305 -3.88 1.48 -13.58
CA GLN A 305 -3.38 0.14 -13.87
C GLN A 305 -4.26 -0.64 -14.87
N PRO A 306 -5.61 -0.72 -14.71
CA PRO A 306 -6.46 -1.40 -15.69
C PRO A 306 -6.42 -0.76 -17.07
N ILE A 307 -6.30 0.56 -17.14
CA ILE A 307 -6.29 1.30 -18.40
C ILE A 307 -4.99 0.98 -19.17
N TRP A 308 -3.83 1.01 -18.49
CA TRP A 308 -2.55 0.66 -19.11
C TRP A 308 -2.51 -0.80 -19.56
N GLY A 309 -2.87 -1.74 -18.65
CA GLY A 309 -2.79 -3.16 -18.92
C GLY A 309 -3.67 -3.59 -20.09
N PHE A 310 -4.94 -3.19 -20.08
CA PHE A 310 -5.89 -3.51 -21.15
C PHE A 310 -5.42 -2.96 -22.51
N ASN A 311 -5.10 -1.65 -22.58
CA ASN A 311 -4.71 -1.04 -23.86
C ASN A 311 -3.35 -1.55 -24.34
N TYR A 312 -2.45 -1.93 -23.46
CA TYR A 312 -1.18 -2.55 -23.85
C TYR A 312 -1.40 -3.95 -24.43
N GLY A 313 -2.25 -4.77 -23.77
CA GLY A 313 -2.65 -6.07 -24.31
C GLY A 313 -3.36 -5.99 -25.66
N ALA A 314 -4.18 -4.96 -25.86
CA ALA A 314 -4.87 -4.66 -27.12
C ALA A 314 -3.95 -4.06 -28.23
N GLY A 315 -2.66 -3.83 -27.96
CA GLY A 315 -1.75 -3.18 -28.90
C GLY A 315 -2.00 -1.68 -29.11
N ASN A 316 -2.90 -1.05 -28.32
CA ASN A 316 -3.23 0.37 -28.46
C ASN A 316 -2.24 1.25 -27.69
N TYR A 317 -1.00 1.28 -28.18
CA TYR A 317 0.10 1.99 -27.54
C TYR A 317 -0.09 3.52 -27.50
N VAL A 318 -0.84 4.09 -28.40
CA VAL A 318 -1.19 5.53 -28.38
C VAL A 318 -1.97 5.87 -27.10
N ARG A 319 -2.95 5.05 -26.76
CA ARG A 319 -3.73 5.23 -25.52
C ARG A 319 -2.90 4.98 -24.27
N VAL A 320 -2.02 3.98 -24.28
CA VAL A 320 -1.09 3.71 -23.18
C VAL A 320 -0.22 4.93 -22.89
N ARG A 321 0.40 5.51 -23.93
CA ARG A 321 1.24 6.72 -23.81
C ARG A 321 0.45 7.93 -23.32
N HIS A 322 -0.76 8.13 -23.85
CA HIS A 322 -1.62 9.24 -23.42
C HIS A 322 -2.01 9.10 -21.95
N THR A 323 -2.46 7.92 -21.52
CA THR A 323 -2.79 7.65 -20.12
C THR A 323 -1.57 7.86 -19.21
N TYR A 324 -0.39 7.37 -19.61
CA TYR A 324 0.84 7.58 -18.84
C TYR A 324 1.20 9.06 -18.70
N LYS A 325 1.16 9.82 -19.80
CA LYS A 325 1.45 11.26 -19.79
C LYS A 325 0.49 12.02 -18.87
N ARG A 326 -0.81 11.72 -18.94
CA ARG A 326 -1.84 12.36 -18.10
C ARG A 326 -1.70 11.99 -16.64
N SER A 327 -1.49 10.73 -16.30
CA SER A 327 -1.28 10.31 -14.91
C SER A 327 -0.02 10.95 -14.31
N MET A 328 1.05 11.08 -15.09
CA MET A 328 2.27 11.76 -14.68
C MET A 328 2.05 13.25 -14.43
N GLN A 329 1.29 13.94 -15.30
CA GLN A 329 0.94 15.34 -15.11
C GLN A 329 0.13 15.56 -13.83
N ILE A 330 -0.84 14.66 -13.54
CA ILE A 330 -1.63 14.72 -12.32
C ILE A 330 -0.76 14.48 -11.09
N ALA A 331 0.12 13.47 -11.13
CA ALA A 331 1.03 13.17 -10.02
C ALA A 331 1.96 14.34 -9.70
N LEU A 332 2.53 14.98 -10.73
CA LEU A 332 3.38 16.17 -10.57
C LEU A 332 2.60 17.38 -10.05
N ALA A 333 1.38 17.59 -10.52
CA ALA A 333 0.52 18.70 -10.04
C ALA A 333 0.18 18.50 -8.55
N VAL A 334 -0.26 17.30 -8.15
CA VAL A 334 -0.53 16.98 -6.74
C VAL A 334 0.73 17.11 -5.91
N GLY A 335 1.85 16.56 -6.38
CA GLY A 335 3.15 16.67 -5.71
C GLY A 335 3.60 18.12 -5.53
N GLY A 336 3.41 18.98 -6.53
CA GLY A 336 3.72 20.40 -6.48
C GLY A 336 2.86 21.17 -5.46
N ILE A 337 1.55 20.88 -5.42
CA ILE A 337 0.64 21.48 -4.42
C ILE A 337 1.06 21.07 -3.00
N CYS A 338 1.29 19.77 -2.78
CA CYS A 338 1.72 19.26 -1.48
C CYS A 338 3.09 19.80 -1.09
N PHE A 339 4.03 19.94 -2.04
CA PHE A 339 5.34 20.54 -1.80
C PHE A 339 5.19 21.97 -1.27
N VAL A 340 4.39 22.81 -1.93
CA VAL A 340 4.15 24.20 -1.46
C VAL A 340 3.54 24.19 -0.06
N CYS A 341 2.54 23.36 0.20
CA CYS A 341 1.92 23.24 1.53
C CYS A 341 2.95 22.82 2.60
N PHE A 342 3.82 21.87 2.30
CA PHE A 342 4.81 21.32 3.23
C PHE A 342 5.97 22.30 3.49
N GLN A 343 6.31 23.15 2.53
CA GLN A 343 7.35 24.16 2.70
C GLN A 343 6.85 25.42 3.43
N VAL A 344 5.59 25.79 3.21
CA VAL A 344 5.00 27.03 3.77
C VAL A 344 4.42 26.80 5.16
N PHE A 345 3.74 25.66 5.39
CA PHE A 345 2.97 25.39 6.62
C PHE A 345 3.48 24.20 7.46
N PRO A 346 4.80 23.93 7.62
CA PRO A 346 5.27 22.74 8.33
C PRO A 346 4.86 22.75 9.80
N ARG A 347 4.95 23.89 10.49
CA ARG A 347 4.60 24.03 11.91
C ARG A 347 3.12 23.76 12.17
N GLN A 348 2.25 24.34 11.33
CA GLN A 348 0.80 24.14 11.43
C GLN A 348 0.42 22.68 11.19
N ILE A 349 1.06 22.02 10.23
CA ILE A 349 0.82 20.60 9.95
C ILE A 349 1.26 19.72 11.12
N VAL A 350 2.44 19.98 11.69
CA VAL A 350 2.95 19.22 12.83
C VAL A 350 2.09 19.46 14.07
N SER A 351 1.60 20.66 14.30
CA SER A 351 0.77 21.01 15.45
C SER A 351 -0.61 20.31 15.46
N ILE A 352 -1.11 19.83 14.31
CA ILE A 352 -2.34 19.00 14.24
C ILE A 352 -2.16 17.69 15.01
N PHE A 353 -0.94 17.16 15.10
CA PHE A 353 -0.64 15.88 15.74
C PHE A 353 -0.33 15.99 17.23
N GLY A 354 -0.25 17.19 17.79
CA GLY A 354 -0.03 17.43 19.21
C GLY A 354 0.79 18.67 19.51
N ASN A 355 0.90 18.97 20.82
CA ASN A 355 1.73 20.06 21.35
C ASN A 355 3.08 19.49 21.77
N GLY A 356 4.13 20.28 21.62
CA GLY A 356 5.49 19.93 21.99
C GLY A 356 6.28 21.14 22.50
N SER A 357 7.52 20.90 22.93
CA SER A 357 8.46 21.97 23.28
C SER A 357 8.84 22.80 22.05
N GLU A 358 9.39 24.01 22.25
CA GLU A 358 9.89 24.82 21.13
C GLU A 358 11.04 24.10 20.37
N GLU A 359 11.84 23.31 21.09
CA GLU A 359 12.88 22.47 20.48
C GLU A 359 12.29 21.38 19.56
N TYR A 360 11.18 20.76 19.99
CA TYR A 360 10.43 19.81 19.16
C TYR A 360 9.96 20.46 17.86
N PHE A 361 9.32 21.62 17.93
CA PHE A 361 8.84 22.31 16.73
C PHE A 361 9.99 22.76 15.82
N ARG A 362 11.08 23.28 16.39
CA ARG A 362 12.26 23.68 15.61
C ARG A 362 12.87 22.50 14.84
N PHE A 363 13.04 21.36 15.50
CA PHE A 363 13.53 20.15 14.86
C PHE A 363 12.55 19.64 13.79
N ALA A 364 11.25 19.58 14.13
CA ALA A 364 10.21 19.09 13.23
C ALA A 364 10.08 19.95 11.97
N GLU A 365 10.09 21.29 12.08
CA GLU A 365 10.05 22.19 10.92
C GLU A 365 11.25 21.99 10.01
N ARG A 366 12.46 21.92 10.58
CA ARG A 366 13.70 21.71 9.82
C ARG A 366 13.67 20.35 9.11
N TYR A 367 13.34 19.29 9.84
CA TYR A 367 13.26 17.93 9.29
C TYR A 367 12.20 17.86 8.20
N PHE A 368 11.02 18.43 8.45
CA PHE A 368 9.90 18.43 7.52
C PHE A 368 10.27 19.08 6.19
N ARG A 369 10.85 20.30 6.24
CA ARG A 369 11.27 21.03 5.04
C ARG A 369 12.34 20.29 4.25
N ILE A 370 13.34 19.73 4.92
CA ILE A 370 14.44 19.02 4.26
C ILE A 370 13.96 17.68 3.71
N TYR A 371 13.35 16.84 4.54
CA TYR A 371 12.97 15.47 4.16
C TYR A 371 11.89 15.44 3.09
N MET A 372 10.92 16.37 3.15
CA MET A 372 9.83 16.49 2.19
C MET A 372 10.14 17.42 1.02
N PHE A 373 11.42 17.82 0.83
CA PHE A 373 11.81 18.75 -0.23
C PHE A 373 11.51 18.19 -1.63
N MET A 374 11.66 16.90 -1.86
CA MET A 374 11.41 16.25 -3.16
C MET A 374 9.98 15.75 -3.34
N THR A 375 9.03 16.19 -2.52
CA THR A 375 7.61 15.76 -2.62
C THR A 375 7.03 15.97 -4.01
N PHE A 376 7.42 17.04 -4.72
CA PHE A 376 6.92 17.36 -6.07
C PHE A 376 7.27 16.29 -7.12
N VAL A 377 8.34 15.51 -6.92
CA VAL A 377 8.72 14.38 -7.82
C VAL A 377 8.40 13.01 -7.23
N ASN A 378 8.09 12.91 -5.95
CA ASN A 378 7.93 11.63 -5.27
C ASN A 378 6.75 10.79 -5.79
N GLY A 379 5.73 11.45 -6.39
CA GLY A 379 4.63 10.79 -7.09
C GLY A 379 5.04 10.04 -8.38
N ILE A 380 6.20 10.36 -8.96
CA ILE A 380 6.71 9.70 -10.19
C ILE A 380 6.97 8.21 -9.95
N HIS A 381 7.56 7.89 -8.79
CA HIS A 381 7.95 6.53 -8.44
C HIS A 381 6.78 5.53 -8.46
N PRO A 382 5.65 5.72 -7.71
CA PRO A 382 4.53 4.78 -7.75
C PRO A 382 3.87 4.70 -9.12
N VAL A 383 3.77 5.81 -9.87
CA VAL A 383 3.20 5.82 -11.21
C VAL A 383 4.05 4.97 -12.17
N CYS A 384 5.38 5.14 -12.18
CA CYS A 384 6.28 4.36 -13.04
C CYS A 384 6.31 2.87 -12.64
N SER A 385 6.38 2.55 -11.34
CA SER A 385 6.41 1.16 -10.87
C SER A 385 5.14 0.41 -11.26
N GLN A 386 3.96 1.00 -11.01
CA GLN A 386 2.68 0.41 -11.38
C GLN A 386 2.47 0.34 -12.90
N PHE A 387 2.94 1.33 -13.64
CA PHE A 387 2.94 1.31 -15.10
C PHE A 387 3.70 0.10 -15.66
N PHE A 388 4.94 -0.14 -15.21
CA PHE A 388 5.73 -1.29 -15.67
C PHE A 388 5.07 -2.63 -15.32
N THR A 389 4.49 -2.75 -14.13
CA THR A 389 3.75 -3.95 -13.72
C THR A 389 2.52 -4.17 -14.60
N ALA A 390 1.76 -3.10 -14.87
CA ALA A 390 0.55 -3.16 -15.68
C ALA A 390 0.82 -3.60 -17.14
N ILE A 391 1.94 -3.18 -17.74
CA ILE A 391 2.33 -3.57 -19.09
C ILE A 391 3.12 -4.88 -19.17
N GLY A 392 3.16 -5.68 -18.11
CA GLY A 392 3.80 -6.98 -18.07
C GLY A 392 5.33 -6.96 -17.88
N LYS A 393 5.93 -5.80 -17.56
CA LYS A 393 7.39 -5.63 -17.39
C LYS A 393 7.78 -5.49 -15.93
N ALA A 394 7.34 -6.45 -15.12
CA ALA A 394 7.51 -6.45 -13.66
C ALA A 394 8.97 -6.27 -13.19
N ALA A 395 9.95 -6.83 -13.91
CA ALA A 395 11.37 -6.66 -13.59
C ALA A 395 11.78 -5.16 -13.59
N LYS A 396 11.31 -4.37 -14.56
CA LYS A 396 11.55 -2.92 -14.59
C LYS A 396 10.82 -2.21 -13.46
N GLY A 397 9.60 -2.62 -13.15
CA GLY A 397 8.86 -2.12 -11.99
C GLY A 397 9.58 -2.40 -10.67
N ALA A 398 10.12 -3.60 -10.50
CA ALA A 398 10.93 -3.97 -9.35
C ALA A 398 12.20 -3.12 -9.25
N VAL A 399 12.93 -2.95 -10.35
CA VAL A 399 14.12 -2.08 -10.39
C VAL A 399 13.78 -0.66 -9.95
N VAL A 400 12.72 -0.06 -10.48
CA VAL A 400 12.27 1.28 -10.06
C VAL A 400 11.99 1.31 -8.56
N SER A 401 11.23 0.34 -8.04
CA SER A 401 10.87 0.28 -6.62
C SER A 401 12.08 0.08 -5.70
N LEU A 402 12.95 -0.88 -6.03
CA LEU A 402 14.14 -1.20 -5.23
C LEU A 402 15.20 -0.11 -5.29
N THR A 403 15.31 0.59 -6.42
CA THR A 403 16.26 1.71 -6.58
C THR A 403 16.04 2.74 -5.49
N ARG A 404 14.80 3.14 -5.21
CA ARG A 404 14.50 4.11 -4.16
C ARG A 404 14.80 3.56 -2.76
N GLN A 405 14.29 2.38 -2.44
CA GLN A 405 14.30 1.86 -1.06
C GLN A 405 15.65 1.27 -0.68
N ILE A 406 16.15 0.33 -1.48
CA ILE A 406 17.33 -0.48 -1.14
C ILE A 406 18.61 0.14 -1.68
N LEU A 407 18.59 0.67 -2.92
CA LEU A 407 19.81 1.14 -3.56
C LEU A 407 20.24 2.52 -3.08
N PHE A 408 19.28 3.41 -2.82
CA PHE A 408 19.60 4.77 -2.38
C PHE A 408 19.23 5.04 -0.92
N LEU A 409 17.97 4.89 -0.52
CA LEU A 409 17.50 5.33 0.79
C LEU A 409 18.20 4.58 1.93
N LEU A 410 18.26 3.24 1.85
CA LEU A 410 18.86 2.42 2.90
C LEU A 410 20.35 2.74 3.13
N PRO A 411 21.22 2.78 2.10
CA PRO A 411 22.63 3.18 2.30
C PRO A 411 22.78 4.61 2.81
N LEU A 412 21.99 5.55 2.30
CA LEU A 412 22.08 6.95 2.71
C LEU A 412 21.70 7.16 4.19
N ILE A 413 20.67 6.45 4.68
CA ILE A 413 20.27 6.48 6.09
C ILE A 413 21.39 5.95 7.01
N ILE A 414 22.20 5.00 6.53
CA ILE A 414 23.32 4.42 7.31
C ILE A 414 24.57 5.30 7.20
N ILE A 415 24.92 5.73 6.00
CA ILE A 415 26.22 6.37 5.73
C ILE A 415 26.24 7.85 6.12
N PHE A 416 25.20 8.63 5.74
CA PHE A 416 25.20 10.08 5.98
C PHE A 416 25.28 10.46 7.45
N PRO A 417 24.60 9.78 8.38
CA PRO A 417 24.71 10.09 9.80
C PRO A 417 26.12 9.91 10.37
N ILE A 418 26.95 9.08 9.75
CA ILE A 418 28.37 8.91 10.16
C ILE A 418 29.13 10.21 10.00
N PHE A 419 28.83 11.00 8.97
CA PHE A 419 29.55 12.25 8.65
C PHE A 419 28.92 13.50 9.25
N ILE A 420 27.58 13.57 9.27
CA ILE A 420 26.85 14.80 9.64
C ILE A 420 25.80 14.56 10.74
N GLY A 421 25.91 13.45 11.48
CA GLY A 421 25.02 13.15 12.60
C GLY A 421 23.57 12.99 12.17
N ILE A 422 22.63 13.39 13.03
CA ILE A 422 21.18 13.25 12.79
C ILE A 422 20.69 13.98 11.54
N ASP A 423 21.37 15.07 11.16
CA ASP A 423 21.04 15.80 9.93
C ASP A 423 21.20 14.91 8.67
N GLY A 424 22.09 13.91 8.72
CA GLY A 424 22.27 12.94 7.64
C GLY A 424 21.01 12.17 7.29
N VAL A 425 20.18 11.85 8.28
CA VAL A 425 18.90 11.21 8.06
C VAL A 425 17.93 12.13 7.32
N MET A 426 17.96 13.44 7.62
CA MET A 426 17.11 14.43 6.95
C MET A 426 17.39 14.51 5.45
N TYR A 427 18.67 14.47 5.05
CA TYR A 427 19.08 14.59 3.64
C TYR A 427 18.95 13.27 2.86
N ALA A 428 18.91 12.11 3.53
CA ALA A 428 18.80 10.83 2.87
C ALA A 428 17.52 10.71 2.02
N GLY A 429 16.38 11.19 2.53
CA GLY A 429 15.09 11.15 1.84
C GLY A 429 15.10 11.85 0.47
N PRO A 430 15.35 13.18 0.43
CA PRO A 430 15.33 13.95 -0.82
C PRO A 430 16.32 13.42 -1.87
N ILE A 431 17.51 13.01 -1.46
CA ILE A 431 18.51 12.48 -2.40
C ILE A 431 18.03 11.15 -2.99
N ALA A 432 17.49 10.26 -2.16
CA ALA A 432 16.91 9.00 -2.64
C ALA A 432 15.71 9.23 -3.57
N ASP A 433 14.83 10.16 -3.23
CA ASP A 433 13.64 10.49 -4.04
C ASP A 433 14.02 11.10 -5.39
N GLY A 434 14.96 12.06 -5.40
CA GLY A 434 15.43 12.70 -6.62
C GLY A 434 16.15 11.73 -7.57
N THR A 435 17.07 10.92 -7.05
CA THR A 435 17.80 9.93 -7.85
C THR A 435 16.89 8.83 -8.38
N ALA A 436 15.97 8.33 -7.55
CA ALA A 436 14.99 7.34 -7.98
C ALA A 436 14.03 7.89 -9.05
N ALA A 437 13.61 9.15 -8.95
CA ALA A 437 12.78 9.80 -9.95
C ALA A 437 13.49 9.89 -11.31
N VAL A 438 14.78 10.23 -11.33
CA VAL A 438 15.58 10.24 -12.56
C VAL A 438 15.64 8.86 -13.20
N VAL A 439 15.95 7.81 -12.42
CA VAL A 439 16.00 6.43 -12.92
C VAL A 439 14.64 6.00 -13.45
N ALA A 440 13.56 6.28 -12.74
CA ALA A 440 12.19 5.96 -13.15
C ALA A 440 11.83 6.63 -14.49
N ILE A 441 12.15 7.92 -14.64
CA ILE A 441 11.90 8.68 -15.88
C ILE A 441 12.69 8.12 -17.05
N VAL A 442 13.99 7.81 -16.87
CA VAL A 442 14.85 7.27 -17.92
C VAL A 442 14.32 5.92 -18.41
N LEU A 443 13.99 5.01 -17.47
CA LEU A 443 13.42 3.70 -17.82
C LEU A 443 12.08 3.83 -18.52
N ALA A 444 11.19 4.69 -18.04
CA ALA A 444 9.88 4.90 -18.63
C ALA A 444 9.97 5.52 -20.02
N ARG A 445 10.83 6.53 -20.23
CA ARG A 445 11.06 7.13 -21.55
C ARG A 445 11.62 6.10 -22.56
N SER A 446 12.57 5.27 -22.11
CA SER A 446 13.09 4.17 -22.94
C SER A 446 12.00 3.21 -23.39
N GLU A 447 11.05 2.90 -22.49
CA GLU A 447 9.96 1.98 -22.81
C GLU A 447 8.89 2.61 -23.72
N ILE A 448 8.53 3.85 -23.44
CA ILE A 448 7.55 4.61 -24.23
C ILE A 448 8.02 4.81 -25.68
N LYS A 449 9.33 5.03 -25.89
CA LYS A 449 9.91 5.10 -27.24
C LYS A 449 9.77 3.80 -28.04
N LYS A 450 9.71 2.63 -27.37
CA LYS A 450 9.50 1.33 -28.05
C LYS A 450 8.05 1.08 -28.44
N MET A 451 7.14 1.91 -27.99
CA MET A 451 5.71 1.86 -28.30
C MET A 451 5.32 2.82 -29.43
N SER A 452 6.30 3.49 -30.03
CA SER A 452 6.09 4.44 -31.15
C SER A 452 6.01 3.73 -32.49
#